data_eb94ec2045e5a0b7823420944bafb351
#
_entry.id   eb94ec2045e5a0b7823420944bafb351
#
_cell.length_a   1.000
_cell.length_b   1.000
_cell.length_c   1.000
_cell.angle_alpha   90.00
_cell.angle_beta   90.00
_cell.angle_gamma   90.00
#
_symmetry.space_group_name_H-M   'P 1'
#
loop_
_entity.id
_entity.type
_entity.pdbx_description
1 polymer ?
#
loop_
_entity_poly.entity_id
_entity_poly.type
_entity_poly.pdbx_seq_one_letter_code
_entity_poly.pdbx_strand_id
1 'polypeptide(L)'
;MRCKPAALWIGVMCLLLCLDKDALAQSYRQLTVSDFRGTPRPNGDNTIAHTKCTINFQYEAVGRGSSFRLISNVTLTVDPYRSWIDRKRVTSPKQMDRILNHEQGHYIIAYMEQQELIRQVNRLQFDPYNYKYQASNLFNRIHAKYQQQNQDYDTGTQNMRDEEQQRSWDVYFQKRLNYAPPLSAEGY
;
A
#
# COMPACT_ATOMS: atom_id res chain seq x y z
N MET A 1 20.18 6.29 74.74
CA MET A 1 19.69 6.85 73.48
C MET A 1 20.28 6.07 72.30
N ARG A 2 19.50 5.24 71.68
CA ARG A 2 19.94 4.39 70.53
C ARG A 2 19.22 4.88 69.24
N CYS A 3 19.97 5.52 68.34
CA CYS A 3 19.48 5.87 67.04
C CYS A 3 19.38 4.59 66.15
N LYS A 4 18.21 4.38 65.53
CA LYS A 4 17.99 3.36 64.50
C LYS A 4 18.30 3.97 63.13
N PRO A 5 18.98 3.27 62.20
CA PRO A 5 19.17 3.73 60.84
C PRO A 5 17.90 3.47 60.02
N ALA A 6 17.46 4.47 59.26
CA ALA A 6 16.39 4.40 58.28
C ALA A 6 16.91 3.66 57.04
N ALA A 7 16.28 2.56 56.68
CA ALA A 7 16.55 1.83 55.42
C ALA A 7 15.89 2.58 54.24
N LEU A 8 16.73 3.07 53.35
CA LEU A 8 16.32 3.73 52.11
C LEU A 8 16.00 2.66 51.07
N TRP A 9 14.70 2.44 50.75
CA TRP A 9 14.28 1.59 49.68
C TRP A 9 14.40 2.35 48.34
N ILE A 10 15.43 2.03 47.54
CA ILE A 10 15.55 2.48 46.17
C ILE A 10 14.69 1.57 45.33
N GLY A 11 13.49 2.04 44.98
CA GLY A 11 12.63 1.40 44.00
C GLY A 11 13.21 1.54 42.60
N VAL A 12 13.77 0.45 42.06
CA VAL A 12 14.15 0.38 40.67
C VAL A 12 12.88 0.26 39.86
N MET A 13 12.42 1.38 39.30
CA MET A 13 11.32 1.43 38.34
C MET A 13 11.88 0.98 36.99
N CYS A 14 11.73 -0.32 36.68
CA CYS A 14 11.96 -0.87 35.35
C CYS A 14 10.93 -0.24 34.38
N LEU A 15 11.36 0.79 33.67
CA LEU A 15 10.62 1.35 32.56
C LEU A 15 10.70 0.32 31.41
N LEU A 16 9.70 -0.55 31.32
CA LEU A 16 9.46 -1.39 30.15
C LEU A 16 9.13 -0.45 28.98
N LEU A 17 10.15 -0.09 28.21
CA LEU A 17 9.98 0.46 26.89
C LEU A 17 9.33 -0.62 26.03
N CYS A 18 8.01 -0.60 25.96
CA CYS A 18 7.29 -1.25 24.88
C CYS A 18 7.73 -0.56 23.60
N LEU A 19 8.69 -1.16 22.91
CA LEU A 19 8.97 -0.84 21.53
C LEU A 19 7.76 -1.35 20.74
N ASP A 20 6.74 -0.51 20.63
CA ASP A 20 5.73 -0.67 19.60
C ASP A 20 6.48 -0.68 18.27
N LYS A 21 6.62 -1.86 17.68
CA LYS A 21 7.04 -2.00 16.30
C LYS A 21 5.86 -1.54 15.47
N ASP A 22 5.71 -0.22 15.39
CA ASP A 22 4.82 0.39 14.43
C ASP A 22 5.21 -0.16 13.06
N ALA A 23 4.31 -0.94 12.47
CA ALA A 23 4.41 -1.30 11.08
C ALA A 23 4.41 0.05 10.34
N LEU A 24 5.58 0.49 9.89
CA LEU A 24 5.75 1.75 9.18
C LEU A 24 4.82 1.71 7.97
N ALA A 25 3.67 2.36 8.10
CA ALA A 25 2.75 2.52 6.99
C ALA A 25 3.51 3.24 5.89
N GLN A 26 3.70 2.56 4.76
CA GLN A 26 4.38 3.16 3.62
C GLN A 26 3.63 4.42 3.21
N SER A 27 4.31 5.57 3.21
CA SER A 27 3.72 6.83 2.80
C SER A 27 3.40 6.82 1.30
N TYR A 28 2.28 7.42 0.94
CA TYR A 28 1.95 7.71 -0.45
C TYR A 28 3.06 8.55 -1.09
N ARG A 29 3.46 8.21 -2.33
CA ARG A 29 4.46 8.97 -3.07
C ARG A 29 4.02 9.30 -4.49
N GLN A 30 4.59 10.36 -5.03
CA GLN A 30 4.46 10.71 -6.44
C GLN A 30 5.46 9.92 -7.27
N LEU A 31 5.00 9.33 -8.40
CA LEU A 31 5.87 8.72 -9.40
C LEU A 31 6.58 9.79 -10.23
N THR A 32 7.79 9.48 -10.65
CA THR A 32 8.61 10.33 -11.50
C THR A 32 9.14 9.54 -12.69
N VAL A 33 9.69 10.21 -13.69
CA VAL A 33 10.31 9.54 -14.86
C VAL A 33 11.40 8.54 -14.45
N SER A 34 12.05 8.74 -13.29
CA SER A 34 13.10 7.82 -12.79
C SER A 34 12.55 6.47 -12.30
N ASP A 35 11.25 6.34 -12.11
CA ASP A 35 10.57 5.09 -11.75
C ASP A 35 10.36 4.16 -12.96
N PHE A 36 10.65 4.62 -14.17
CA PHE A 36 10.40 3.91 -15.43
C PHE A 36 11.72 3.65 -16.17
N ARG A 37 12.43 2.60 -15.76
CA ARG A 37 13.75 2.20 -16.31
C ARG A 37 13.70 0.96 -17.20
N GLY A 38 12.52 0.32 -17.28
CA GLY A 38 12.32 -0.88 -18.06
C GLY A 38 12.36 -0.63 -19.56
N THR A 39 12.60 -1.69 -20.31
CA THR A 39 12.52 -1.65 -21.78
C THR A 39 11.05 -1.71 -22.19
N PRO A 40 10.58 -0.81 -23.06
CA PRO A 40 9.23 -0.84 -23.59
C PRO A 40 8.89 -2.18 -24.26
N ARG A 41 7.73 -2.73 -23.93
CA ARG A 41 7.19 -3.98 -24.49
C ARG A 41 5.75 -3.72 -24.92
N PRO A 42 5.54 -3.04 -26.04
CA PRO A 42 4.19 -2.78 -26.53
C PRO A 42 3.50 -4.10 -26.89
N ASN A 43 2.35 -4.35 -26.26
CA ASN A 43 1.58 -5.60 -26.43
C ASN A 43 0.59 -5.54 -27.60
N GLY A 44 0.87 -4.80 -28.64
CA GLY A 44 -0.03 -4.68 -29.80
C GLY A 44 -1.25 -3.78 -29.59
N ASP A 45 -1.58 -3.40 -28.34
CA ASP A 45 -2.71 -2.55 -27.94
C ASP A 45 -2.40 -1.04 -27.91
N ASN A 46 -1.29 -0.65 -28.54
CA ASN A 46 -0.81 0.73 -28.59
C ASN A 46 -0.39 1.35 -27.25
N THR A 47 -0.16 0.54 -26.20
CA THR A 47 0.34 0.96 -24.90
C THR A 47 1.65 1.76 -25.04
N ILE A 48 1.76 2.90 -24.37
CA ILE A 48 2.93 3.79 -24.41
C ILE A 48 3.73 3.76 -23.10
N ALA A 49 3.13 3.33 -22.00
CA ALA A 49 3.75 3.21 -20.69
C ALA A 49 3.15 2.02 -19.92
N HIS A 50 3.83 1.63 -18.84
CA HIS A 50 3.34 0.58 -17.94
C HIS A 50 3.98 0.73 -16.57
N THR A 51 3.17 0.71 -15.51
CA THR A 51 3.61 0.69 -14.13
C THR A 51 3.47 -0.71 -13.53
N LYS A 52 4.58 -1.29 -13.07
CA LYS A 52 4.56 -2.57 -12.35
C LYS A 52 4.59 -2.36 -10.86
N CYS A 53 3.41 -2.44 -10.24
CA CYS A 53 3.23 -2.50 -8.78
C CYS A 53 3.18 -3.95 -8.31
N THR A 54 3.66 -4.19 -7.08
CA THR A 54 3.58 -5.48 -6.39
C THR A 54 3.20 -5.26 -4.94
N ILE A 55 2.15 -5.93 -4.49
CA ILE A 55 1.77 -6.03 -3.08
C ILE A 55 2.38 -7.31 -2.52
N ASN A 56 3.17 -7.17 -1.46
CA ASN A 56 3.70 -8.30 -0.70
C ASN A 56 3.00 -8.34 0.66
N PHE A 57 2.38 -9.48 0.97
CA PHE A 57 1.65 -9.71 2.22
C PHE A 57 2.34 -10.78 3.04
N GLN A 58 2.94 -10.37 4.14
CA GLN A 58 3.55 -11.24 5.14
C GLN A 58 2.83 -11.07 6.47
N TYR A 59 2.77 -12.11 7.27
CA TYR A 59 2.16 -12.05 8.59
C TYR A 59 2.75 -13.07 9.56
N GLU A 60 2.67 -12.74 10.84
CA GLU A 60 2.98 -13.60 11.96
C GLU A 60 1.72 -13.83 12.79
N ALA A 61 1.46 -15.09 13.20
CA ALA A 61 0.35 -15.43 14.08
C ALA A 61 0.80 -15.33 15.53
N VAL A 62 0.11 -14.52 16.34
CA VAL A 62 0.44 -14.30 17.74
C VAL A 62 -0.76 -14.46 18.66
N GLY A 63 -0.52 -14.83 19.91
CA GLY A 63 -1.56 -15.02 20.93
C GLY A 63 -2.22 -16.40 20.90
N ARG A 64 -3.27 -16.57 21.73
CA ARG A 64 -4.07 -17.79 21.87
C ARG A 64 -5.51 -17.41 22.22
N GLY A 65 -6.46 -18.27 21.88
CA GLY A 65 -7.88 -18.06 22.19
C GLY A 65 -8.38 -16.72 21.69
N SER A 66 -9.03 -15.94 22.54
CA SER A 66 -9.57 -14.62 22.20
C SER A 66 -8.52 -13.54 21.90
N SER A 67 -7.26 -13.78 22.28
CA SER A 67 -6.15 -12.86 21.96
C SER A 67 -5.39 -13.22 20.66
N PHE A 68 -5.85 -14.24 19.93
CA PHE A 68 -5.23 -14.64 18.68
C PHE A 68 -5.45 -13.58 17.60
N ARG A 69 -4.37 -13.16 16.95
CA ARG A 69 -4.39 -12.18 15.85
C ARG A 69 -3.22 -12.39 14.90
N LEU A 70 -3.31 -11.78 13.74
CA LEU A 70 -2.19 -11.68 12.81
C LEU A 70 -1.54 -10.30 12.91
N ILE A 71 -0.22 -10.29 13.09
CA ILE A 71 0.61 -9.09 12.90
C ILE A 71 1.06 -9.14 11.44
N SER A 72 0.62 -8.17 10.64
CA SER A 72 0.88 -8.16 9.21
C SER A 72 1.90 -7.11 8.81
N ASN A 73 2.70 -7.46 7.79
CA ASN A 73 3.54 -6.53 7.04
C ASN A 73 3.07 -6.56 5.58
N VAL A 74 2.46 -5.46 5.14
CA VAL A 74 1.97 -5.32 3.76
C VAL A 74 2.77 -4.22 3.09
N THR A 75 3.59 -4.57 2.10
CA THR A 75 4.42 -3.62 1.37
C THR A 75 3.96 -3.47 -0.07
N LEU A 76 3.97 -2.23 -0.56
CA LEU A 76 3.79 -1.88 -1.96
C LEU A 76 5.13 -1.48 -2.55
N THR A 77 5.52 -2.10 -3.64
CA THR A 77 6.73 -1.75 -4.39
C THR A 77 6.39 -1.44 -5.84
N VAL A 78 7.05 -0.42 -6.40
CA VAL A 78 7.10 -0.19 -7.84
C VAL A 78 8.42 -0.77 -8.34
N ASP A 79 8.35 -1.69 -9.31
CA ASP A 79 9.54 -2.25 -9.93
C ASP A 79 10.00 -1.34 -11.08
N PRO A 80 11.09 -0.57 -10.91
CA PRO A 80 11.51 0.39 -11.92
C PRO A 80 12.02 -0.27 -13.21
N TYR A 81 12.49 -1.52 -13.15
CA TYR A 81 13.02 -2.24 -14.32
C TYR A 81 11.92 -2.99 -15.09
N ARG A 82 10.75 -3.15 -14.49
CA ARG A 82 9.56 -3.70 -15.14
C ARG A 82 8.52 -2.63 -15.46
N SER A 83 8.71 -1.41 -14.95
CA SER A 83 7.94 -0.21 -15.31
C SER A 83 8.68 0.53 -16.43
N TRP A 84 7.96 0.96 -17.46
CA TRP A 84 8.58 1.58 -18.62
C TRP A 84 7.69 2.65 -19.26
N ILE A 85 8.32 3.60 -19.93
CA ILE A 85 7.71 4.59 -20.84
C ILE A 85 8.43 4.50 -22.17
N ASP A 86 7.70 4.35 -23.27
CA ASP A 86 8.28 4.42 -24.61
C ASP A 86 8.58 5.88 -25.00
N ARG A 87 9.74 6.34 -24.56
CA ARG A 87 10.18 7.74 -24.74
C ARG A 87 10.30 8.15 -26.21
N LYS A 88 10.46 7.18 -27.15
CA LYS A 88 10.52 7.48 -28.57
C LYS A 88 9.16 7.95 -29.12
N ARG A 89 8.09 7.60 -28.43
CA ARG A 89 6.71 7.99 -28.79
C ARG A 89 6.23 9.22 -28.04
N VAL A 90 7.01 9.75 -27.10
CA VAL A 90 6.68 10.97 -26.35
C VAL A 90 7.14 12.19 -27.15
N THR A 91 6.19 13.00 -27.59
CA THR A 91 6.42 14.13 -28.51
C THR A 91 6.46 15.49 -27.84
N SER A 92 6.09 15.58 -26.56
CA SER A 92 6.09 16.86 -25.81
C SER A 92 6.14 16.65 -24.30
N PRO A 93 6.60 17.66 -23.53
CA PRO A 93 6.52 17.63 -22.04
C PRO A 93 5.08 17.41 -21.55
N LYS A 94 4.09 18.08 -22.16
CA LYS A 94 2.68 17.91 -21.79
C LYS A 94 2.20 16.47 -21.96
N GLN A 95 2.68 15.76 -22.99
CA GLN A 95 2.35 14.33 -23.16
C GLN A 95 3.02 13.49 -22.06
N MET A 96 4.25 13.79 -21.67
CA MET A 96 4.93 13.12 -20.57
C MET A 96 4.15 13.30 -19.26
N ASP A 97 3.69 14.51 -18.94
CA ASP A 97 2.90 14.79 -17.75
C ASP A 97 1.59 13.98 -17.73
N ARG A 98 0.92 13.86 -18.88
CA ARG A 98 -0.29 13.03 -19.01
C ARG A 98 -0.01 11.54 -18.78
N ILE A 99 1.11 11.05 -19.34
CA ILE A 99 1.55 9.67 -19.12
C ILE A 99 1.82 9.43 -17.63
N LEU A 100 2.59 10.31 -17.00
CA LEU A 100 2.90 10.19 -15.56
C LEU A 100 1.65 10.27 -14.69
N ASN A 101 0.67 11.13 -15.03
CA ASN A 101 -0.60 11.19 -14.31
C ASN A 101 -1.37 9.87 -14.42
N HIS A 102 -1.44 9.28 -15.62
CA HIS A 102 -2.10 8.00 -15.82
C HIS A 102 -1.40 6.87 -15.04
N GLU A 103 -0.09 6.76 -15.16
CA GLU A 103 0.71 5.76 -14.44
C GLU A 103 0.65 5.94 -12.92
N GLN A 104 0.51 7.18 -12.45
CA GLN A 104 0.23 7.49 -11.04
C GLN A 104 -1.11 6.88 -10.59
N GLY A 105 -2.12 6.84 -11.45
CA GLY A 105 -3.41 6.20 -11.15
C GLY A 105 -3.27 4.71 -10.85
N HIS A 106 -2.45 3.97 -11.61
CA HIS A 106 -2.14 2.56 -11.32
C HIS A 106 -1.46 2.39 -9.95
N TYR A 107 -0.52 3.28 -9.61
CA TYR A 107 0.09 3.28 -8.28
C TYR A 107 -0.92 3.56 -7.18
N ILE A 108 -1.85 4.51 -7.38
CA ILE A 108 -2.89 4.85 -6.39
C ILE A 108 -3.82 3.65 -6.17
N ILE A 109 -4.21 2.94 -7.22
CA ILE A 109 -5.03 1.73 -7.12
C ILE A 109 -4.31 0.68 -6.27
N ALA A 110 -3.03 0.42 -6.54
CA ALA A 110 -2.23 -0.51 -5.73
C ALA A 110 -2.05 -0.03 -4.28
N TYR A 111 -1.90 1.27 -4.05
CA TYR A 111 -1.84 1.86 -2.73
C TYR A 111 -3.16 1.68 -1.95
N MET A 112 -4.30 1.88 -2.61
CA MET A 112 -5.61 1.62 -1.99
C MET A 112 -5.79 0.13 -1.64
N GLU A 113 -5.29 -0.79 -2.48
CA GLU A 113 -5.25 -2.22 -2.19
C GLU A 113 -4.46 -2.52 -0.92
N GLN A 114 -3.24 -1.99 -0.81
CA GLN A 114 -2.39 -2.11 0.37
C GLN A 114 -3.11 -1.63 1.63
N GLN A 115 -3.69 -0.43 1.58
CA GLN A 115 -4.38 0.17 2.72
C GLN A 115 -5.64 -0.61 3.12
N GLU A 116 -6.41 -1.12 2.15
CA GLU A 116 -7.57 -1.97 2.45
C GLU A 116 -7.15 -3.28 3.10
N LEU A 117 -6.10 -3.93 2.60
CA LEU A 117 -5.60 -5.18 3.16
C LEU A 117 -5.15 -5.00 4.62
N ILE A 118 -4.36 -3.97 4.92
CA ILE A 118 -3.94 -3.66 6.30
C ILE A 118 -5.17 -3.46 7.21
N ARG A 119 -6.13 -2.64 6.79
CA ARG A 119 -7.35 -2.40 7.58
C ARG A 119 -8.18 -3.66 7.81
N GLN A 120 -8.31 -4.51 6.79
CA GLN A 120 -9.09 -5.74 6.89
C GLN A 120 -8.41 -6.77 7.80
N VAL A 121 -7.09 -6.94 7.71
CA VAL A 121 -6.34 -7.84 8.60
C VAL A 121 -6.46 -7.39 10.05
N ASN A 122 -6.36 -6.09 10.32
CA ASN A 122 -6.46 -5.55 11.68
C ASN A 122 -7.87 -5.66 12.29
N ARG A 123 -8.92 -5.75 11.45
CA ARG A 123 -10.32 -5.85 11.91
C ARG A 123 -10.84 -7.26 12.06
N LEU A 124 -10.24 -8.22 11.35
CA LEU A 124 -10.74 -9.59 11.35
C LEU A 124 -10.26 -10.36 12.58
N GLN A 125 -11.22 -11.08 13.20
CA GLN A 125 -10.90 -12.12 14.17
C GLN A 125 -10.57 -13.40 13.39
N PHE A 126 -9.32 -13.82 13.41
CA PHE A 126 -8.88 -15.05 12.76
C PHE A 126 -9.06 -16.26 13.65
N ASP A 127 -9.44 -17.41 13.05
CA ASP A 127 -9.48 -18.69 13.72
C ASP A 127 -8.07 -19.29 13.81
N PRO A 128 -7.57 -19.63 15.02
CA PRO A 128 -6.24 -20.22 15.19
C PRO A 128 -5.97 -21.49 14.39
N TYR A 129 -6.99 -22.24 14.04
CA TYR A 129 -6.88 -23.51 13.32
C TYR A 129 -6.89 -23.36 11.80
N ASN A 130 -7.36 -22.21 11.32
CA ASN A 130 -7.62 -22.03 9.90
C ASN A 130 -7.17 -20.63 9.35
N TYR A 131 -6.43 -19.84 10.14
CA TYR A 131 -6.02 -18.48 9.80
C TYR A 131 -5.26 -18.37 8.48
N LYS A 132 -4.46 -19.37 8.10
CA LYS A 132 -3.71 -19.35 6.83
C LYS A 132 -4.65 -19.30 5.62
N TYR A 133 -5.69 -20.13 5.65
CA TYR A 133 -6.72 -20.13 4.61
C TYR A 133 -7.52 -18.83 4.61
N GLN A 134 -7.90 -18.34 5.80
CA GLN A 134 -8.62 -17.06 5.93
C GLN A 134 -7.78 -15.88 5.42
N ALA A 135 -6.48 -15.82 5.75
CA ALA A 135 -5.58 -14.77 5.28
C ALA A 135 -5.37 -14.84 3.77
N SER A 136 -5.19 -16.03 3.19
CA SER A 136 -5.06 -16.22 1.74
C SER A 136 -6.33 -15.80 1.00
N ASN A 137 -7.50 -16.22 1.50
CA ASN A 137 -8.80 -15.83 0.90
C ASN A 137 -9.05 -14.33 0.98
N LEU A 138 -8.69 -13.70 2.11
CA LEU A 138 -8.79 -12.26 2.28
C LEU A 138 -7.93 -11.55 1.23
N PHE A 139 -6.66 -11.93 1.13
CA PHE A 139 -5.73 -11.38 0.14
C PHE A 139 -6.27 -11.51 -1.28
N ASN A 140 -6.63 -12.75 -1.68
CA ASN A 140 -7.09 -13.03 -3.04
C ASN A 140 -8.35 -12.22 -3.41
N ARG A 141 -9.30 -12.09 -2.49
CA ARG A 141 -10.52 -11.32 -2.70
C ARG A 141 -10.23 -9.83 -2.89
N ILE A 142 -9.37 -9.26 -2.03
CA ILE A 142 -8.98 -7.84 -2.13
C ILE A 142 -8.20 -7.63 -3.42
N HIS A 143 -7.22 -8.48 -3.70
CA HIS A 143 -6.41 -8.40 -4.91
C HIS A 143 -7.27 -8.44 -6.18
N ALA A 144 -8.20 -9.40 -6.29
CA ALA A 144 -9.11 -9.51 -7.44
C ALA A 144 -9.95 -8.23 -7.63
N LYS A 145 -10.45 -7.63 -6.55
CA LYS A 145 -11.19 -6.36 -6.59
C LYS A 145 -10.35 -5.24 -7.23
N TYR A 146 -9.10 -5.10 -6.79
CA TYR A 146 -8.23 -4.03 -7.28
C TYR A 146 -7.63 -4.31 -8.66
N GLN A 147 -7.46 -5.57 -9.03
CA GLN A 147 -7.15 -5.95 -10.42
C GLN A 147 -8.30 -5.55 -11.37
N GLN A 148 -9.55 -5.80 -10.99
CA GLN A 148 -10.71 -5.34 -11.78
C GLN A 148 -10.73 -3.81 -11.88
N GLN A 149 -10.53 -3.10 -10.78
CA GLN A 149 -10.48 -1.63 -10.78
C GLN A 149 -9.37 -1.09 -11.69
N ASN A 150 -8.23 -1.77 -11.75
CA ASN A 150 -7.12 -1.42 -12.61
C ASN A 150 -7.48 -1.60 -14.10
N GLN A 151 -8.20 -2.67 -14.43
CA GLN A 151 -8.73 -2.90 -15.78
C GLN A 151 -9.80 -1.85 -16.17
N ASP A 152 -10.71 -1.53 -15.22
CA ASP A 152 -11.74 -0.51 -15.43
C ASP A 152 -11.11 0.88 -15.65
N TYR A 153 -9.98 1.17 -14.98
CA TYR A 153 -9.22 2.41 -15.17
C TYR A 153 -8.65 2.50 -16.58
N ASP A 154 -7.93 1.47 -17.04
CA ASP A 154 -7.38 1.43 -18.41
C ASP A 154 -8.48 1.52 -19.47
N THR A 155 -9.54 0.74 -19.30
CA THR A 155 -10.66 0.72 -20.24
C THR A 155 -11.39 2.07 -20.27
N GLY A 156 -11.71 2.62 -19.08
CA GLY A 156 -12.43 3.89 -18.96
C GLY A 156 -11.64 5.07 -19.53
N THR A 157 -10.35 5.13 -19.27
CA THR A 157 -9.47 6.17 -19.81
C THR A 157 -9.01 5.91 -21.24
N GLN A 158 -9.39 4.77 -21.85
CA GLN A 158 -8.92 4.32 -23.15
C GLN A 158 -7.38 4.35 -23.24
N ASN A 159 -6.71 3.85 -22.19
CA ASN A 159 -5.26 3.95 -22.03
C ASN A 159 -4.78 5.42 -22.23
N MET A 160 -5.29 6.35 -21.40
CA MET A 160 -5.02 7.81 -21.36
C MET A 160 -5.43 8.64 -22.59
N ARG A 161 -6.22 8.08 -23.51
CA ARG A 161 -6.74 8.82 -24.66
C ARG A 161 -7.97 9.66 -24.32
N ASP A 162 -8.74 9.25 -23.32
CA ASP A 162 -9.93 9.96 -22.84
C ASP A 162 -9.57 10.84 -21.64
N GLU A 163 -9.35 12.14 -21.90
CA GLU A 163 -8.96 13.11 -20.87
C GLU A 163 -10.12 13.43 -19.90
N GLU A 164 -11.37 13.31 -20.33
CA GLU A 164 -12.52 13.55 -19.44
C GLU A 164 -12.66 12.43 -18.43
N GLN A 165 -12.54 11.18 -18.88
CA GLN A 165 -12.53 10.04 -17.99
C GLN A 165 -11.31 10.05 -17.07
N GLN A 166 -10.14 10.47 -17.56
CA GLN A 166 -8.97 10.63 -16.72
C GLN A 166 -9.25 11.60 -15.56
N ARG A 167 -9.82 12.79 -15.85
CA ARG A 167 -10.19 13.77 -14.80
C ARG A 167 -11.21 13.20 -13.81
N SER A 168 -12.17 12.40 -14.28
CA SER A 168 -13.15 11.74 -13.41
C SER A 168 -12.48 10.76 -12.43
N TRP A 169 -11.50 10.00 -12.91
CA TRP A 169 -10.70 9.12 -12.08
C TRP A 169 -9.81 9.88 -11.10
N ASP A 170 -9.20 10.99 -11.52
CA ASP A 170 -8.37 11.84 -10.65
C ASP A 170 -9.21 12.37 -9.45
N VAL A 171 -10.44 12.81 -9.70
CA VAL A 171 -11.39 13.22 -8.64
C VAL A 171 -11.75 12.05 -7.74
N TYR A 172 -12.00 10.87 -8.31
CA TYR A 172 -12.25 9.66 -7.52
C TYR A 172 -11.07 9.32 -6.61
N PHE A 173 -9.84 9.33 -7.13
CA PHE A 173 -8.63 9.06 -6.36
C PHE A 173 -8.44 10.06 -5.21
N GLN A 174 -8.59 11.35 -5.48
CA GLN A 174 -8.52 12.38 -4.43
C GLN A 174 -9.52 12.12 -3.30
N LYS A 175 -10.78 11.83 -3.64
CA LYS A 175 -11.80 11.51 -2.64
C LYS A 175 -11.40 10.28 -1.84
N ARG A 176 -10.94 9.21 -2.50
CA ARG A 176 -10.56 7.96 -1.82
C ARG A 176 -9.37 8.14 -0.90
N LEU A 177 -8.34 8.88 -1.30
CA LEU A 177 -7.17 9.18 -0.48
C LEU A 177 -7.53 10.06 0.72
N ASN A 178 -8.45 11.03 0.55
CA ASN A 178 -8.92 11.89 1.64
C ASN A 178 -9.79 11.15 2.66
N TYR A 179 -10.64 10.20 2.22
CA TYR A 179 -11.50 9.39 3.12
C TYR A 179 -10.78 8.20 3.75
N ALA A 180 -9.72 7.74 3.16
CA ALA A 180 -8.92 6.64 3.65
C ALA A 180 -7.44 7.06 3.65
N PRO A 181 -7.09 8.05 4.49
CA PRO A 181 -5.72 8.52 4.59
C PRO A 181 -4.80 7.36 4.95
N PRO A 182 -3.50 7.44 4.63
CA PRO A 182 -2.52 6.47 5.08
C PRO A 182 -2.69 6.26 6.59
N LEU A 183 -2.48 5.03 7.04
CA LEU A 183 -2.34 4.76 8.45
C LEU A 183 -1.05 5.47 8.88
N SER A 184 -1.17 6.69 9.38
CA SER A 184 -0.03 7.39 9.97
C SER A 184 0.40 6.61 11.21
N ALA A 185 1.70 6.58 11.46
CA ALA A 185 2.27 6.01 12.67
C ALA A 185 1.93 6.82 13.95
N GLU A 186 1.09 7.86 13.83
CA GLU A 186 0.66 8.70 14.95
C GLU A 186 -0.69 8.22 15.48
N GLY A 187 -0.61 7.45 16.55
CA GLY A 187 -1.65 7.35 17.57
C GLY A 187 -2.68 6.24 17.41
N TYR A 188 -2.38 5.14 18.03
CA TYR A 188 -3.32 4.44 18.94
C TYR A 188 -2.53 3.86 20.12
#